data_f3b3f1ef1109363bd7d0d5fc451b9bec
#
_entry.id   f3b3f1ef1109363bd7d0d5fc451b9bec
#
_cell.length_a   1.000
_cell.length_b   1.000
_cell.length_c   1.000
_cell.angle_alpha   90.00
_cell.angle_beta   90.00
_cell.angle_gamma   90.00
#
_symmetry.space_group_name_H-M   'P 1'
#
loop_
_entity.id
_entity.type
_entity.pdbx_description
1 polymer ?
#
loop_
_entity_poly.entity_id
_entity_poly.type
_entity_poly.pdbx_seq_one_letter_code
_entity_poly.pdbx_strand_id
1 'polypeptide(L)'
;TKGDELTISWTFRNQISWMHYYVYIDYDQDGIFNEENELVSYTYYNATGEGPSTNSIGETVEAGEGKTGAPVFTIPEDVLTGKTRLRLKIDWNSKNPCGNPSPTNPIGGNNGTIIDYSIDIQAKSTATTSTINFPESIVNGALTVKAGDKDITNGEEVANGTELTIIAPPAEGYILDYLEVNNVTLTGNTYTVTEDAVITVGFAKKAVGEENKAVTIPKSQIGNYSGTAYRLEFPEILLGDRDGGDTDRKGKSFTISTWVNFAELTGSKNEGTGDGTVIMGHGAQAHMNHNGSVFLCAKPNGKLYLGGGENNITGRDLNADITIDTWMYLTIVYDNDAQSVSVYKDGMILETVEMGHQLNLFNDDPAIFYVGGVMFSGMCDEFQYFNKALTSDDVLTAYNDPKGIDGLTALYDFNSIAEGTTGQFENKI
;
A
#
# COMPACT_ATOMS: atom_id res chain seq x y z
N THR A 1 -19.60 6.98 -13.24
CA THR A 1 -20.50 6.78 -14.40
C THR A 1 -21.96 6.74 -13.96
N LYS A 2 -22.89 6.72 -14.88
CA LYS A 2 -24.30 6.44 -14.58
C LYS A 2 -24.44 5.08 -13.91
N GLY A 3 -25.25 5.02 -12.85
CA GLY A 3 -25.44 3.81 -12.03
C GLY A 3 -24.35 3.57 -10.99
N ASP A 4 -23.29 4.37 -10.95
CA ASP A 4 -22.26 4.25 -9.92
C ASP A 4 -22.76 4.80 -8.60
N GLU A 5 -22.35 4.11 -7.54
CA GLU A 5 -22.55 4.52 -6.16
C GLU A 5 -21.37 5.37 -5.70
N LEU A 6 -21.67 6.54 -5.15
CA LEU A 6 -20.67 7.52 -4.75
C LEU A 6 -20.83 7.88 -3.27
N THR A 7 -19.70 8.09 -2.60
CA THR A 7 -19.63 8.62 -1.23
C THR A 7 -18.81 9.89 -1.23
N ILE A 8 -19.30 10.92 -0.54
CA ILE A 8 -18.53 12.16 -0.31
C ILE A 8 -18.14 12.19 1.15
N SER A 9 -16.86 12.31 1.41
CA SER A 9 -16.33 12.49 2.76
C SER A 9 -15.89 13.94 2.98
N TRP A 10 -16.02 14.41 4.22
CA TRP A 10 -15.65 15.76 4.64
C TRP A 10 -14.72 15.67 5.84
N THR A 11 -13.71 16.49 5.86
CA THR A 11 -12.85 16.65 7.04
C THR A 11 -12.90 18.10 7.49
N PHE A 12 -13.19 18.33 8.76
CA PHE A 12 -13.24 19.66 9.34
C PHE A 12 -12.08 19.89 10.29
N ARG A 13 -11.49 21.07 10.21
CA ARG A 13 -10.39 21.45 11.10
C ARG A 13 -10.85 21.81 12.52
N ASN A 14 -12.11 22.18 12.68
CA ASN A 14 -12.70 22.57 13.96
C ASN A 14 -14.03 21.85 14.15
N GLN A 15 -14.42 21.67 15.41
CA GLN A 15 -15.73 21.15 15.73
C GLN A 15 -16.80 22.08 15.18
N ILE A 16 -17.71 21.54 14.36
CA ILE A 16 -18.83 22.27 13.79
C ILE A 16 -20.10 21.74 14.43
N SER A 17 -20.87 22.65 15.05
CA SER A 17 -22.20 22.37 15.56
C SER A 17 -23.24 23.17 14.78
N TRP A 18 -24.44 22.61 14.62
CA TRP A 18 -25.59 23.25 14.00
C TRP A 18 -25.51 23.49 12.49
N MET A 19 -24.74 22.70 11.76
CA MET A 19 -24.58 22.86 10.32
C MET A 19 -25.13 21.66 9.56
N HIS A 20 -25.74 21.92 8.41
CA HIS A 20 -26.20 20.91 7.47
C HIS A 20 -25.25 20.88 6.27
N TYR A 21 -25.06 19.71 5.70
CA TYR A 21 -24.22 19.47 4.53
C TYR A 21 -25.10 18.98 3.41
N TYR A 22 -25.03 19.63 2.26
CA TYR A 22 -25.83 19.33 1.11
C TYR A 22 -24.93 19.08 -0.09
N VAL A 23 -25.29 18.10 -0.90
CA VAL A 23 -24.64 17.76 -2.16
C VAL A 23 -25.67 17.90 -3.27
N TYR A 24 -25.40 18.72 -4.26
CA TYR A 24 -26.21 18.88 -5.45
C TYR A 24 -25.40 18.48 -6.69
N ILE A 25 -26.07 17.89 -7.68
CA ILE A 25 -25.52 17.67 -9.00
C ILE A 25 -26.54 18.19 -10.01
N ASP A 26 -26.08 19.08 -10.88
CA ASP A 26 -26.85 19.66 -12.01
C ASP A 26 -26.98 18.57 -13.09
N TYR A 27 -28.00 17.71 -12.97
CA TYR A 27 -28.18 16.54 -13.80
C TYR A 27 -28.75 16.84 -15.19
N ASP A 28 -29.53 17.89 -15.33
CA ASP A 28 -30.10 18.32 -16.60
C ASP A 28 -29.22 19.35 -17.31
N GLN A 29 -28.11 19.78 -16.69
CA GLN A 29 -27.07 20.66 -17.21
C GLN A 29 -27.64 22.05 -17.67
N ASP A 30 -28.71 22.51 -17.02
CA ASP A 30 -29.33 23.79 -17.29
C ASP A 30 -28.61 24.96 -16.57
N GLY A 31 -27.68 24.65 -15.68
CA GLY A 31 -26.90 25.61 -14.90
C GLY A 31 -27.59 26.08 -13.61
N ILE A 32 -28.74 25.53 -13.29
CA ILE A 32 -29.52 25.84 -12.06
C ILE A 32 -29.62 24.55 -11.24
N PHE A 33 -29.34 24.61 -9.95
CA PHE A 33 -29.55 23.46 -9.07
C PHE A 33 -31.00 23.44 -8.57
N ASN A 34 -31.66 22.30 -8.71
CA ASN A 34 -33.03 22.07 -8.28
C ASN A 34 -33.08 21.26 -6.97
N GLU A 35 -33.84 21.75 -5.98
CA GLU A 35 -33.97 21.06 -4.66
C GLU A 35 -34.71 19.71 -4.74
N GLU A 36 -35.55 19.51 -5.74
CA GLU A 36 -36.40 18.32 -5.84
C GLU A 36 -35.68 17.15 -6.53
N ASN A 37 -34.87 17.44 -7.57
CA ASN A 37 -34.29 16.41 -8.42
C ASN A 37 -32.76 16.32 -8.35
N GLU A 38 -32.10 17.36 -7.84
CA GLU A 38 -30.65 17.50 -7.89
C GLU A 38 -29.98 17.64 -6.51
N LEU A 39 -30.75 17.68 -5.42
CA LEU A 39 -30.25 17.47 -4.08
C LEU A 39 -30.04 15.98 -3.87
N VAL A 40 -28.80 15.50 -4.11
CA VAL A 40 -28.49 14.07 -4.16
C VAL A 40 -28.19 13.48 -2.78
N SER A 41 -27.71 14.30 -1.84
CA SER A 41 -27.38 13.84 -0.50
C SER A 41 -27.36 15.00 0.49
N TYR A 42 -27.76 14.75 1.74
CA TYR A 42 -27.54 15.69 2.84
C TYR A 42 -27.40 14.99 4.20
N THR A 43 -26.72 15.68 5.11
CA THR A 43 -26.68 15.33 6.52
C THR A 43 -27.34 16.43 7.32
N TYR A 44 -28.19 16.04 8.26
CA TYR A 44 -29.00 16.93 9.05
C TYR A 44 -28.59 16.86 10.53
N TYR A 45 -28.21 17.97 11.11
CA TYR A 45 -27.90 18.10 12.53
C TYR A 45 -29.13 18.48 13.36
N ASN A 46 -29.27 17.87 14.54
CA ASN A 46 -30.28 18.24 15.49
C ASN A 46 -30.06 19.69 15.97
N ALA A 47 -31.16 20.43 16.16
CA ALA A 47 -31.14 21.82 16.52
C ALA A 47 -30.49 22.15 17.91
N THR A 48 -30.30 21.16 18.78
CA THR A 48 -29.61 21.33 20.05
C THR A 48 -28.09 21.29 19.95
N GLY A 49 -27.54 20.88 18.79
CA GLY A 49 -26.09 20.69 18.57
C GLY A 49 -25.48 19.59 19.42
N GLU A 50 -26.26 18.87 20.20
CA GLU A 50 -25.86 17.75 21.04
C GLU A 50 -26.59 16.49 20.58
N GLY A 51 -25.82 15.39 20.51
CA GLY A 51 -26.36 14.08 20.16
C GLY A 51 -26.43 13.82 18.66
N PRO A 52 -26.94 12.65 18.28
CA PRO A 52 -26.99 12.19 16.92
C PRO A 52 -27.95 13.00 16.05
N SER A 53 -27.60 13.13 14.80
CA SER A 53 -28.40 13.72 13.74
C SER A 53 -28.87 12.64 12.78
N THR A 54 -29.64 12.97 11.74
CA THR A 54 -30.02 12.05 10.69
C THR A 54 -29.51 12.55 9.33
N ASN A 55 -29.13 11.60 8.45
CA ASN A 55 -28.82 11.90 7.07
C ASN A 55 -30.03 11.72 6.14
N SER A 56 -29.87 11.96 4.85
CA SER A 56 -30.96 11.91 3.87
C SER A 56 -31.60 10.53 3.67
N ILE A 57 -30.97 9.46 4.12
CA ILE A 57 -31.54 8.10 4.10
C ILE A 57 -32.05 7.64 5.47
N GLY A 58 -32.07 8.57 6.46
CA GLY A 58 -32.64 8.29 7.78
C GLY A 58 -31.72 7.57 8.77
N GLU A 59 -30.44 7.46 8.46
CA GLU A 59 -29.43 6.90 9.38
C GLU A 59 -29.04 7.91 10.44
N THR A 60 -28.70 7.41 11.62
CA THR A 60 -28.14 8.20 12.72
C THR A 60 -26.67 8.53 12.45
N VAL A 61 -26.32 9.79 12.52
CA VAL A 61 -24.96 10.30 12.34
C VAL A 61 -24.47 10.94 13.63
N GLU A 62 -23.37 10.45 14.15
CA GLU A 62 -22.72 10.99 15.33
C GLU A 62 -22.09 12.36 15.04
N ALA A 63 -22.35 13.33 15.91
CA ALA A 63 -21.67 14.61 15.88
C ALA A 63 -20.22 14.46 16.36
N GLY A 64 -19.30 15.22 15.80
CA GLY A 64 -17.91 15.24 16.26
C GLY A 64 -16.93 15.77 15.23
N GLU A 65 -15.73 16.08 15.70
CA GLU A 65 -14.62 16.53 14.85
C GLU A 65 -14.28 15.46 13.81
N GLY A 66 -14.10 15.85 12.56
CA GLY A 66 -13.77 14.96 11.45
C GLY A 66 -14.90 14.01 11.04
N LYS A 67 -16.04 14.03 11.67
CA LYS A 67 -17.17 13.16 11.30
C LYS A 67 -17.86 13.67 10.05
N THR A 68 -18.14 12.74 9.15
CA THR A 68 -18.83 13.01 7.89
C THR A 68 -20.08 12.14 7.85
N GLY A 69 -21.19 12.75 7.53
CA GLY A 69 -22.45 12.03 7.53
C GLY A 69 -23.15 12.01 6.18
N ALA A 70 -22.45 12.38 5.11
CA ALA A 70 -23.02 12.31 3.78
C ALA A 70 -23.22 10.84 3.40
N PRO A 71 -24.46 10.40 3.13
CA PRO A 71 -24.73 9.05 2.74
C PRO A 71 -24.20 8.76 1.33
N VAL A 72 -24.11 7.49 1.02
CA VAL A 72 -23.89 7.01 -0.33
C VAL A 72 -25.07 7.40 -1.21
N PHE A 73 -24.82 7.80 -2.45
CA PHE A 73 -25.84 8.08 -3.44
C PHE A 73 -25.44 7.53 -4.80
N THR A 74 -26.42 7.22 -5.65
CA THR A 74 -26.19 6.65 -6.99
C THR A 74 -26.46 7.71 -8.05
N ILE A 75 -25.60 7.81 -9.05
CA ILE A 75 -25.86 8.62 -10.25
C ILE A 75 -27.00 7.96 -11.05
N PRO A 76 -28.15 8.62 -11.26
CA PRO A 76 -29.26 8.02 -11.97
C PRO A 76 -28.90 7.64 -13.42
N GLU A 77 -29.52 6.58 -13.93
CA GLU A 77 -29.26 6.06 -15.29
C GLU A 77 -29.79 6.99 -16.39
N ASP A 78 -30.78 7.81 -16.08
CA ASP A 78 -31.50 8.68 -17.03
C ASP A 78 -30.98 10.10 -17.11
N VAL A 79 -29.95 10.48 -16.34
CA VAL A 79 -29.37 11.83 -16.39
C VAL A 79 -28.55 12.05 -17.67
N LEU A 80 -28.27 13.31 -18.00
CA LEU A 80 -27.43 13.66 -19.15
C LEU A 80 -25.95 13.27 -18.86
N THR A 81 -25.27 12.81 -19.92
CA THR A 81 -23.81 12.64 -19.91
C THR A 81 -23.10 13.92 -20.28
N GLY A 82 -21.87 14.07 -19.84
CA GLY A 82 -21.03 15.22 -20.14
C GLY A 82 -20.67 16.05 -18.93
N LYS A 83 -20.03 17.19 -19.20
CA LYS A 83 -19.54 18.07 -18.13
C LYS A 83 -20.69 18.82 -17.49
N THR A 84 -20.73 18.72 -16.15
CA THR A 84 -21.69 19.44 -15.33
C THR A 84 -21.05 19.93 -14.04
N ARG A 85 -21.88 20.41 -13.12
CA ARG A 85 -21.43 20.91 -11.81
C ARG A 85 -21.94 20.06 -10.67
N LEU A 86 -21.07 19.83 -9.71
CA LEU A 86 -21.37 19.32 -8.39
C LEU A 86 -21.19 20.49 -7.39
N ARG A 87 -22.17 20.72 -6.55
CA ARG A 87 -22.11 21.72 -5.49
C ARG A 87 -22.08 21.07 -4.13
N LEU A 88 -21.09 21.41 -3.34
CA LEU A 88 -21.04 21.13 -1.91
C LEU A 88 -21.44 22.40 -1.17
N LYS A 89 -22.45 22.27 -0.31
CA LYS A 89 -22.96 23.41 0.47
C LYS A 89 -22.99 23.04 1.95
N ILE A 90 -22.53 23.95 2.78
CA ILE A 90 -22.68 23.92 4.22
C ILE A 90 -23.56 25.10 4.61
N ASP A 91 -24.64 24.84 5.34
CA ASP A 91 -25.58 25.88 5.75
C ASP A 91 -26.29 25.48 7.06
N TRP A 92 -26.89 26.44 7.73
CA TRP A 92 -27.62 26.19 8.99
C TRP A 92 -28.80 25.24 8.78
N ASN A 93 -29.73 25.51 7.86
CA ASN A 93 -30.91 24.66 7.67
C ASN A 93 -31.65 24.89 6.35
N SER A 94 -31.02 25.49 5.36
CA SER A 94 -31.69 25.77 4.07
C SER A 94 -31.31 24.74 3.01
N LYS A 95 -32.31 24.06 2.43
CA LYS A 95 -32.14 23.20 1.25
C LYS A 95 -32.00 24.01 -0.04
N ASN A 96 -32.19 25.31 -0.04
CA ASN A 96 -32.00 26.12 -1.23
C ASN A 96 -30.52 26.08 -1.66
N PRO A 97 -30.20 25.67 -2.89
CA PRO A 97 -28.83 25.54 -3.35
C PRO A 97 -28.02 26.85 -3.31
N CYS A 98 -28.68 27.99 -3.35
CA CYS A 98 -28.08 29.32 -3.21
C CYS A 98 -28.07 29.83 -1.75
N GLY A 99 -28.53 29.03 -0.79
CA GLY A 99 -28.71 29.44 0.60
C GLY A 99 -30.01 30.18 0.84
N ASN A 100 -30.24 30.60 2.09
CA ASN A 100 -31.41 31.39 2.43
C ASN A 100 -31.10 32.86 2.14
N PRO A 101 -31.72 33.49 1.12
CA PRO A 101 -31.39 34.85 0.75
C PRO A 101 -31.79 35.81 1.92
N SER A 102 -30.81 36.38 2.56
CA SER A 102 -30.96 37.48 3.47
C SER A 102 -30.29 38.71 2.90
N PRO A 103 -30.92 39.91 3.03
CA PRO A 103 -30.28 41.13 2.57
C PRO A 103 -28.93 41.42 3.21
N THR A 104 -28.65 40.80 4.35
CA THR A 104 -27.42 41.00 5.11
C THR A 104 -26.41 39.86 4.92
N ASN A 105 -26.83 38.72 4.34
CA ASN A 105 -25.96 37.60 4.06
C ASN A 105 -26.53 36.79 2.86
N PRO A 106 -26.22 37.17 1.62
CA PRO A 106 -26.84 36.59 0.43
C PRO A 106 -26.44 35.15 0.13
N ILE A 107 -25.38 34.63 0.73
CA ILE A 107 -24.90 33.27 0.52
C ILE A 107 -24.93 32.51 1.84
N GLY A 108 -25.88 31.57 1.97
CA GLY A 108 -25.92 30.62 3.06
C GLY A 108 -26.33 31.17 4.44
N GLY A 109 -26.82 32.37 4.54
CA GLY A 109 -27.49 32.97 5.71
C GLY A 109 -26.79 32.95 7.04
N ASN A 110 -25.94 31.97 7.35
CA ASN A 110 -25.38 31.74 8.67
C ASN A 110 -23.95 31.16 8.64
N ASN A 111 -23.01 31.89 8.10
CA ASN A 111 -21.61 31.49 8.05
C ASN A 111 -21.34 30.18 7.28
N GLY A 112 -22.23 29.79 6.39
CA GLY A 112 -22.05 28.66 5.51
C GLY A 112 -21.02 28.88 4.41
N THR A 113 -20.78 27.86 3.62
CA THR A 113 -19.93 27.94 2.42
C THR A 113 -20.54 27.14 1.27
N ILE A 114 -20.22 27.55 0.06
CA ILE A 114 -20.59 26.87 -1.18
C ILE A 114 -19.31 26.66 -1.97
N ILE A 115 -19.10 25.42 -2.46
CA ILE A 115 -17.97 25.05 -3.29
C ILE A 115 -18.53 24.30 -4.49
N ASP A 116 -18.22 24.76 -5.70
CA ASP A 116 -18.59 24.12 -6.94
C ASP A 116 -17.40 23.41 -7.59
N TYR A 117 -17.64 22.18 -8.04
CA TYR A 117 -16.69 21.37 -8.79
C TYR A 117 -17.25 21.11 -10.20
N SER A 118 -16.36 21.05 -11.18
CA SER A 118 -16.71 20.51 -12.48
C SER A 118 -16.54 19.00 -12.44
N ILE A 119 -17.57 18.26 -12.80
CA ILE A 119 -17.56 16.81 -12.94
C ILE A 119 -17.95 16.42 -14.37
N ASP A 120 -17.60 15.21 -14.78
CA ASP A 120 -17.96 14.67 -16.09
C ASP A 120 -18.72 13.34 -15.90
N ILE A 121 -20.03 13.35 -16.23
CA ILE A 121 -20.88 12.17 -16.09
C ILE A 121 -20.74 11.33 -17.36
N GLN A 122 -20.19 10.13 -17.21
CA GLN A 122 -20.00 9.19 -18.29
C GLN A 122 -21.18 8.22 -18.43
N ALA A 123 -21.43 7.76 -19.64
CA ALA A 123 -22.38 6.67 -19.88
C ALA A 123 -21.83 5.37 -19.29
N LYS A 124 -22.69 4.54 -18.70
CA LYS A 124 -22.32 3.20 -18.29
C LYS A 124 -22.00 2.37 -19.53
N SER A 125 -20.83 1.73 -19.54
CA SER A 125 -20.49 0.79 -20.60
C SER A 125 -21.44 -0.42 -20.53
N THR A 126 -22.12 -0.71 -21.64
CA THR A 126 -22.93 -1.94 -21.81
C THR A 126 -22.11 -3.07 -22.43
N ALA A 127 -20.86 -2.83 -22.76
CA ALA A 127 -19.95 -3.85 -23.27
C ALA A 127 -19.76 -4.94 -22.22
N THR A 128 -19.83 -6.19 -22.64
CA THR A 128 -19.55 -7.34 -21.78
C THR A 128 -18.05 -7.63 -21.69
N THR A 129 -17.30 -7.16 -22.67
CA THR A 129 -15.84 -7.22 -22.77
C THR A 129 -15.28 -5.86 -23.12
N SER A 130 -14.04 -5.62 -22.77
CA SER A 130 -13.28 -4.41 -23.09
C SER A 130 -11.91 -4.79 -23.60
N THR A 131 -11.37 -4.00 -24.51
CA THR A 131 -10.06 -4.21 -25.14
C THR A 131 -8.97 -3.62 -24.23
N ILE A 132 -7.94 -4.41 -23.94
CA ILE A 132 -6.81 -3.99 -23.13
C ILE A 132 -5.62 -3.69 -24.04
N ASN A 133 -5.25 -2.42 -24.14
CA ASN A 133 -4.14 -1.96 -24.97
C ASN A 133 -2.97 -1.52 -24.12
N PHE A 134 -1.76 -1.91 -24.51
CA PHE A 134 -0.51 -1.46 -23.89
C PHE A 134 0.67 -1.58 -24.87
N PRO A 135 1.78 -0.86 -24.61
CA PRO A 135 2.96 -0.94 -25.47
C PRO A 135 3.56 -2.34 -25.51
N GLU A 136 3.85 -2.84 -26.70
CA GLU A 136 4.57 -4.11 -26.91
C GLU A 136 6.08 -4.01 -26.64
N SER A 137 6.62 -2.80 -26.66
CA SER A 137 8.03 -2.54 -26.40
C SER A 137 8.17 -1.48 -25.32
N ILE A 138 8.79 -1.85 -24.24
CA ILE A 138 9.06 -0.99 -23.09
C ILE A 138 10.55 -0.71 -23.01
N VAL A 139 10.90 0.56 -22.85
CA VAL A 139 12.29 1.01 -22.68
C VAL A 139 12.56 1.23 -21.21
N ASN A 140 13.70 0.73 -20.72
CA ASN A 140 14.17 0.90 -19.34
C ASN A 140 13.34 0.17 -18.27
N GLY A 141 12.59 -0.85 -18.67
CA GLY A 141 11.81 -1.69 -17.79
C GLY A 141 11.06 -2.75 -18.56
N ALA A 142 10.08 -3.36 -17.93
CA ALA A 142 9.19 -4.34 -18.54
C ALA A 142 7.75 -4.05 -18.16
N LEU A 143 6.80 -4.63 -18.89
CA LEU A 143 5.37 -4.57 -18.57
C LEU A 143 4.76 -5.94 -18.80
N THR A 144 4.03 -6.43 -17.82
CA THR A 144 3.19 -7.63 -17.91
C THR A 144 1.83 -7.32 -17.35
N VAL A 145 0.79 -7.72 -18.04
CA VAL A 145 -0.60 -7.56 -17.60
C VAL A 145 -1.22 -8.93 -17.41
N LYS A 146 -1.84 -9.18 -16.26
CA LYS A 146 -2.42 -10.49 -15.91
C LYS A 146 -3.88 -10.35 -15.49
N ALA A 147 -4.68 -11.39 -15.80
CA ALA A 147 -6.00 -11.63 -15.21
C ALA A 147 -5.92 -12.94 -14.42
N GLY A 148 -5.77 -12.84 -13.10
CA GLY A 148 -5.34 -13.96 -12.28
C GLY A 148 -3.98 -14.49 -12.72
N ASP A 149 -3.88 -15.79 -13.02
CA ASP A 149 -2.64 -16.43 -13.50
C ASP A 149 -2.40 -16.29 -15.01
N LYS A 150 -3.40 -15.77 -15.75
CA LYS A 150 -3.33 -15.68 -17.22
C LYS A 150 -2.66 -14.38 -17.64
N ASP A 151 -1.61 -14.45 -18.46
CA ASP A 151 -1.05 -13.28 -19.13
C ASP A 151 -2.02 -12.76 -20.21
N ILE A 152 -2.24 -11.44 -20.21
CA ILE A 152 -3.04 -10.73 -21.20
C ILE A 152 -2.11 -10.19 -22.28
N THR A 153 -2.49 -10.37 -23.54
CA THR A 153 -1.78 -9.83 -24.69
C THR A 153 -2.33 -8.46 -25.09
N ASN A 154 -1.47 -7.61 -25.68
CA ASN A 154 -1.91 -6.31 -26.19
C ASN A 154 -3.05 -6.46 -27.21
N GLY A 155 -4.14 -5.71 -27.01
CA GLY A 155 -5.35 -5.78 -27.84
C GLY A 155 -6.31 -6.93 -27.48
N GLU A 156 -6.07 -7.66 -26.40
CA GLU A 156 -6.95 -8.75 -25.96
C GLU A 156 -8.24 -8.20 -25.34
N GLU A 157 -9.36 -8.87 -25.63
CA GLU A 157 -10.65 -8.57 -24.99
C GLU A 157 -10.76 -9.30 -23.64
N VAL A 158 -11.10 -8.56 -22.60
CA VAL A 158 -11.27 -9.05 -21.23
C VAL A 158 -12.69 -8.72 -20.76
N ALA A 159 -13.33 -9.64 -20.05
CA ALA A 159 -14.66 -9.42 -19.49
C ALA A 159 -14.66 -8.24 -18.51
N ASN A 160 -15.68 -7.39 -18.59
CA ASN A 160 -15.86 -6.31 -17.63
C ASN A 160 -16.10 -6.88 -16.23
N GLY A 161 -15.50 -6.23 -15.21
CA GLY A 161 -15.46 -6.73 -13.83
C GLY A 161 -14.23 -7.59 -13.52
N THR A 162 -13.41 -7.93 -14.54
CA THR A 162 -12.14 -8.64 -14.29
C THR A 162 -11.13 -7.70 -13.64
N GLU A 163 -10.49 -8.14 -12.58
CA GLU A 163 -9.34 -7.46 -12.00
C GLU A 163 -8.06 -7.86 -12.76
N LEU A 164 -7.35 -6.86 -13.26
CA LEU A 164 -6.03 -7.00 -13.86
C LEU A 164 -4.96 -6.68 -12.84
N THR A 165 -3.88 -7.45 -12.86
CA THR A 165 -2.63 -7.14 -12.17
C THR A 165 -1.63 -6.65 -13.20
N ILE A 166 -1.09 -5.43 -13.00
CA ILE A 166 -0.15 -4.78 -13.91
C ILE A 166 1.23 -4.79 -13.25
N ILE A 167 2.19 -5.46 -13.87
CA ILE A 167 3.54 -5.67 -13.35
C ILE A 167 4.50 -4.87 -14.23
N ALA A 168 5.13 -3.84 -13.66
CA ALA A 168 5.98 -2.91 -14.38
C ALA A 168 7.36 -2.73 -13.70
N PRO A 169 8.22 -3.77 -13.67
CA PRO A 169 9.53 -3.68 -13.05
C PRO A 169 10.47 -2.78 -13.87
N PRO A 170 11.16 -1.81 -13.23
CA PRO A 170 12.19 -1.02 -13.89
C PRO A 170 13.43 -1.87 -14.18
N ALA A 171 14.17 -1.51 -15.24
CA ALA A 171 15.50 -2.02 -15.48
C ALA A 171 16.51 -1.47 -14.46
N GLU A 172 17.67 -2.14 -14.35
CA GLU A 172 18.75 -1.67 -13.49
C GLU A 172 19.10 -0.19 -13.75
N GLY A 173 19.17 0.60 -12.69
CA GLY A 173 19.45 2.04 -12.77
C GLY A 173 18.25 2.91 -13.15
N TYR A 174 17.05 2.35 -13.18
CA TYR A 174 15.81 3.09 -13.43
C TYR A 174 14.80 2.89 -12.28
N ILE A 175 13.81 3.78 -12.20
CA ILE A 175 12.65 3.69 -11.31
C ILE A 175 11.39 3.81 -12.15
N LEU A 176 10.29 3.29 -11.64
CA LEU A 176 8.97 3.56 -12.23
C LEU A 176 8.67 5.04 -12.09
N ASP A 177 8.40 5.72 -13.19
CA ASP A 177 8.07 7.15 -13.24
C ASP A 177 6.56 7.36 -13.19
N TYR A 178 5.84 6.60 -14.01
CA TYR A 178 4.39 6.58 -13.97
C TYR A 178 3.83 5.25 -14.48
N LEU A 179 2.68 4.89 -13.94
CA LEU A 179 1.79 3.84 -14.43
C LEU A 179 0.38 4.42 -14.51
N GLU A 180 -0.21 4.41 -15.69
CA GLU A 180 -1.51 5.03 -15.94
C GLU A 180 -2.43 4.07 -16.70
N VAL A 181 -3.72 4.18 -16.42
CA VAL A 181 -4.78 3.57 -17.22
C VAL A 181 -5.71 4.70 -17.68
N ASN A 182 -5.91 4.81 -19.01
CA ASN A 182 -6.71 5.87 -19.62
C ASN A 182 -6.28 7.30 -19.21
N ASN A 183 -4.95 7.53 -19.08
CA ASN A 183 -4.33 8.78 -18.61
C ASN A 183 -4.67 9.14 -17.16
N VAL A 184 -5.09 8.17 -16.35
CA VAL A 184 -5.26 8.33 -14.91
C VAL A 184 -4.18 7.52 -14.21
N THR A 185 -3.41 8.16 -13.35
CA THR A 185 -2.36 7.49 -12.58
C THR A 185 -2.99 6.39 -11.73
N LEU A 186 -2.48 5.17 -11.89
CA LEU A 186 -2.94 4.03 -11.12
C LEU A 186 -2.28 4.07 -9.74
N THR A 187 -3.11 4.03 -8.70
CA THR A 187 -2.65 3.84 -7.34
C THR A 187 -2.55 2.34 -7.09
N GLY A 188 -1.33 1.84 -6.93
CA GLY A 188 -1.07 0.41 -6.85
C GLY A 188 -0.86 -0.24 -8.22
N ASN A 189 -1.16 -1.53 -8.30
CA ASN A 189 -0.89 -2.35 -9.48
C ASN A 189 -2.08 -3.15 -9.97
N THR A 190 -3.28 -2.89 -9.46
CA THR A 190 -4.50 -3.55 -9.91
C THR A 190 -5.45 -2.57 -10.58
N TYR A 191 -6.19 -3.06 -11.56
CA TYR A 191 -7.21 -2.30 -12.30
C TYR A 191 -8.41 -3.19 -12.58
N THR A 192 -9.61 -2.75 -12.20
CA THR A 192 -10.84 -3.45 -12.56
C THR A 192 -11.33 -2.98 -13.92
N VAL A 193 -11.44 -3.88 -14.87
CA VAL A 193 -11.90 -3.58 -16.24
C VAL A 193 -13.36 -3.17 -16.23
N THR A 194 -13.66 -1.95 -16.69
CA THR A 194 -15.01 -1.42 -16.82
C THR A 194 -15.29 -0.89 -18.23
N GLU A 195 -14.25 -0.60 -18.98
CA GLU A 195 -14.24 -0.05 -20.31
C GLU A 195 -12.94 -0.39 -21.03
N ASP A 196 -12.81 -0.04 -22.31
CA ASP A 196 -11.54 -0.17 -23.04
C ASP A 196 -10.43 0.56 -22.28
N ALA A 197 -9.32 -0.15 -22.04
CA ALA A 197 -8.22 0.36 -21.26
C ALA A 197 -6.97 0.54 -22.12
N VAL A 198 -6.34 1.69 -21.95
CA VAL A 198 -5.00 1.97 -22.49
C VAL A 198 -4.06 2.12 -21.30
N ILE A 199 -3.21 1.12 -21.10
CA ILE A 199 -2.20 1.11 -20.05
C ILE A 199 -0.93 1.75 -20.60
N THR A 200 -0.40 2.74 -19.90
CA THR A 200 0.87 3.39 -20.22
C THR A 200 1.80 3.34 -19.02
N VAL A 201 3.08 3.15 -19.29
CA VAL A 201 4.12 3.07 -18.25
C VAL A 201 5.36 3.82 -18.72
N GLY A 202 5.99 4.53 -17.81
CA GLY A 202 7.27 5.19 -18.04
C GLY A 202 8.27 4.90 -16.93
N PHE A 203 9.56 4.89 -17.31
CA PHE A 203 10.67 4.68 -16.38
C PHE A 203 11.64 5.84 -16.48
N ALA A 204 11.92 6.48 -15.34
CA ALA A 204 12.94 7.52 -15.22
C ALA A 204 14.28 6.89 -14.82
N LYS A 205 15.35 7.50 -15.24
CA LYS A 205 16.68 7.12 -14.73
C LYS A 205 16.72 7.43 -13.23
N LYS A 206 17.08 6.44 -12.41
CA LYS A 206 17.30 6.66 -10.96
C LYS A 206 18.29 7.83 -10.83
N ALA A 207 17.91 8.87 -10.08
CA ALA A 207 18.78 10.02 -9.88
C ALA A 207 20.10 9.53 -9.27
N VAL A 208 21.19 9.70 -10.00
CA VAL A 208 22.54 9.37 -9.52
C VAL A 208 22.95 10.49 -8.58
N GLY A 209 22.45 10.43 -7.36
CA GLY A 209 23.04 11.15 -6.26
C GLY A 209 23.94 10.16 -5.53
N GLU A 210 25.24 10.34 -5.61
CA GLU A 210 26.29 9.51 -5.03
C GLU A 210 26.32 8.04 -5.57
N GLU A 211 27.52 7.50 -5.72
CA GLU A 211 27.70 6.10 -6.19
C GLU A 211 26.86 5.15 -5.34
N ASN A 212 25.92 4.44 -5.96
CA ASN A 212 25.11 3.44 -5.26
C ASN A 212 26.03 2.31 -4.78
N LYS A 213 26.16 2.15 -3.48
CA LYS A 213 27.05 1.18 -2.84
C LYS A 213 26.22 0.14 -2.12
N ALA A 214 26.58 -1.09 -2.32
CA ALA A 214 25.97 -2.23 -1.62
C ALA A 214 26.95 -2.83 -0.61
N VAL A 215 26.40 -3.47 0.42
CA VAL A 215 27.20 -4.21 1.40
C VAL A 215 27.33 -5.66 0.93
N THR A 216 28.57 -6.12 0.83
CA THR A 216 28.86 -7.55 0.59
C THR A 216 28.80 -8.31 1.90
N ILE A 217 27.96 -9.32 1.97
CA ILE A 217 27.88 -10.28 3.08
C ILE A 217 28.57 -11.56 2.61
N PRO A 218 29.77 -11.88 3.16
CA PRO A 218 30.48 -13.06 2.76
C PRO A 218 29.77 -14.32 3.23
N LYS A 219 30.01 -15.43 2.56
CA LYS A 219 29.42 -16.73 2.93
C LYS A 219 29.70 -17.10 4.37
N SER A 220 28.64 -17.34 5.12
CA SER A 220 28.73 -17.83 6.47
C SER A 220 29.31 -19.26 6.48
N GLN A 221 30.32 -19.48 7.31
CA GLN A 221 30.95 -20.81 7.49
C GLN A 221 30.24 -21.60 8.58
N ILE A 222 28.96 -21.78 8.51
CA ILE A 222 28.22 -22.55 9.50
C ILE A 222 28.01 -23.96 8.99
N GLY A 223 28.67 -24.91 9.69
CA GLY A 223 28.27 -26.30 9.67
C GLY A 223 27.78 -26.67 11.06
N ASN A 224 26.57 -27.20 11.21
CA ASN A 224 26.03 -27.75 12.44
C ASN A 224 26.01 -26.79 13.65
N TYR A 225 25.22 -25.69 13.60
CA TYR A 225 24.97 -24.77 14.73
C TYR A 225 26.18 -24.10 15.37
N SER A 226 27.39 -24.39 14.96
CA SER A 226 28.62 -23.78 15.46
C SER A 226 29.40 -23.12 14.34
N GLY A 227 29.40 -21.82 14.30
CA GLY A 227 30.14 -21.02 13.31
C GLY A 227 29.70 -19.59 13.32
N THR A 228 30.38 -18.75 12.54
CA THR A 228 30.05 -17.32 12.42
C THR A 228 29.05 -17.12 11.29
N ALA A 229 27.85 -16.72 11.63
CA ALA A 229 26.92 -16.18 10.64
C ALA A 229 27.27 -14.72 10.39
N TYR A 230 27.50 -14.36 9.14
CA TYR A 230 27.64 -12.98 8.75
C TYR A 230 26.26 -12.41 8.42
N ARG A 231 25.89 -11.34 9.10
CA ARG A 231 24.64 -10.62 8.88
C ARG A 231 24.80 -9.17 9.27
N LEU A 232 23.98 -8.30 8.69
CA LEU A 232 23.75 -6.96 9.19
C LEU A 232 22.71 -7.03 10.30
N GLU A 233 22.97 -6.35 11.39
CA GLU A 233 22.07 -6.25 12.55
C GLU A 233 21.66 -4.80 12.77
N PHE A 234 20.39 -4.59 13.11
CA PHE A 234 19.80 -3.28 13.35
C PHE A 234 19.24 -3.24 14.80
N PRO A 235 20.12 -3.27 15.82
CA PRO A 235 19.69 -3.36 17.21
C PRO A 235 19.04 -2.07 17.74
N GLU A 236 19.22 -0.95 17.06
CA GLU A 236 18.59 0.34 17.38
C GLU A 236 17.12 0.41 16.97
N ILE A 237 16.68 -0.50 16.10
CA ILE A 237 15.26 -0.59 15.69
C ILE A 237 14.54 -1.43 16.73
N LEU A 238 13.80 -0.76 17.61
CA LEU A 238 13.06 -1.39 18.69
C LEU A 238 11.57 -1.45 18.36
N LEU A 239 10.96 -2.62 18.49
CA LEU A 239 9.52 -2.81 18.36
C LEU A 239 8.73 -2.35 19.61
N GLY A 240 9.41 -1.89 20.65
CA GLY A 240 8.84 -1.41 21.91
C GLY A 240 9.86 -1.45 23.05
N ASP A 241 9.45 -1.01 24.24
CA ASP A 241 10.30 -0.98 25.41
C ASP A 241 10.52 -2.41 25.95
N ARG A 242 11.78 -2.82 26.05
CA ARG A 242 12.20 -4.12 26.56
C ARG A 242 11.85 -4.33 28.04
N ASP A 243 11.75 -3.23 28.81
CA ASP A 243 11.53 -3.27 30.26
C ASP A 243 10.05 -3.20 30.66
N GLY A 244 9.14 -2.96 29.70
CA GLY A 244 7.70 -2.72 29.93
C GLY A 244 6.85 -3.95 30.23
N GLY A 245 7.42 -5.14 30.42
CA GLY A 245 6.66 -6.37 30.65
C GLY A 245 5.99 -6.94 29.40
N ASP A 246 5.49 -8.15 29.50
CA ASP A 246 5.00 -9.00 28.42
C ASP A 246 3.81 -8.42 27.59
N THR A 247 3.16 -7.36 28.07
CA THR A 247 1.96 -6.79 27.46
C THR A 247 2.23 -5.75 26.39
N ASP A 248 3.34 -5.01 26.45
CA ASP A 248 3.66 -3.93 25.49
C ASP A 248 4.32 -4.45 24.19
N ARG A 249 4.68 -5.71 24.17
CA ARG A 249 5.40 -6.35 23.07
C ARG A 249 4.50 -7.04 22.06
N LYS A 250 3.25 -7.28 22.43
CA LYS A 250 2.19 -7.72 21.52
C LYS A 250 1.58 -6.52 20.84
N GLY A 251 1.28 -6.63 19.58
CA GLY A 251 0.49 -5.62 18.90
C GLY A 251 1.29 -4.55 18.13
N LYS A 252 2.52 -4.84 17.74
CA LYS A 252 3.30 -3.95 16.88
C LYS A 252 3.38 -4.51 15.47
N SER A 253 2.71 -3.85 14.53
CA SER A 253 2.92 -4.08 13.10
C SER A 253 4.25 -3.51 12.65
N PHE A 254 4.86 -4.11 11.65
CA PHE A 254 6.06 -3.58 11.02
C PHE A 254 6.16 -3.99 9.55
N THR A 255 6.98 -3.25 8.81
CA THR A 255 7.43 -3.64 7.48
C THR A 255 8.94 -3.49 7.41
N ILE A 256 9.61 -4.49 6.84
CA ILE A 256 11.04 -4.45 6.48
C ILE A 256 11.21 -4.74 5.00
N SER A 257 12.10 -4.02 4.37
CA SER A 257 12.43 -4.20 2.96
C SER A 257 13.93 -4.03 2.74
N THR A 258 14.46 -4.72 1.75
CA THR A 258 15.84 -4.56 1.32
C THR A 258 16.05 -5.10 -0.09
N TRP A 259 17.00 -4.53 -0.81
CA TRP A 259 17.53 -5.14 -2.02
C TRP A 259 18.55 -6.21 -1.68
N VAL A 260 18.47 -7.34 -2.38
CA VAL A 260 19.43 -8.45 -2.26
C VAL A 260 19.86 -8.95 -3.61
N ASN A 261 21.13 -9.37 -3.68
CA ASN A 261 21.69 -10.05 -4.85
C ASN A 261 22.49 -11.26 -4.34
N PHE A 262 22.11 -12.45 -4.75
CA PHE A 262 22.75 -13.70 -4.32
C PHE A 262 23.90 -14.05 -5.22
N ALA A 263 25.09 -14.24 -4.64
CA ALA A 263 26.23 -14.81 -5.37
C ALA A 263 26.09 -16.32 -5.57
N GLU A 264 25.43 -17.01 -4.63
CA GLU A 264 25.15 -18.45 -4.71
C GLU A 264 23.94 -18.80 -3.84
N LEU A 265 23.29 -19.90 -4.15
CA LEU A 265 22.23 -20.49 -3.33
C LEU A 265 22.74 -21.82 -2.77
N THR A 266 22.99 -21.83 -1.49
CA THR A 266 23.46 -23.03 -0.79
C THR A 266 22.51 -23.33 0.35
N GLY A 267 22.13 -24.59 0.53
CA GLY A 267 21.28 -25.03 1.63
C GLY A 267 22.09 -25.60 2.77
N SER A 268 21.57 -25.48 3.96
CA SER A 268 22.02 -26.27 5.11
C SER A 268 21.29 -27.61 5.11
N LYS A 269 22.02 -28.71 5.28
CA LYS A 269 21.44 -30.06 5.21
C LYS A 269 20.72 -30.54 6.48
N ASN A 270 20.68 -29.74 7.56
CA ASN A 270 20.41 -30.31 8.86
C ASN A 270 19.32 -29.67 9.71
N GLU A 271 18.50 -28.78 9.22
CA GLU A 271 17.66 -28.05 10.18
C GLU A 271 16.18 -28.07 9.83
N GLY A 272 15.37 -28.27 10.83
CA GLY A 272 13.92 -28.33 10.79
C GLY A 272 13.20 -27.11 10.20
N THR A 273 13.95 -26.21 9.59
CA THR A 273 13.50 -25.06 8.80
C THR A 273 13.48 -25.36 7.29
N GLY A 274 13.87 -26.58 6.90
CA GLY A 274 14.07 -26.88 5.46
C GLY A 274 15.34 -26.21 4.94
N ASP A 275 16.07 -26.91 4.09
CA ASP A 275 17.36 -26.55 3.49
C ASP A 275 17.36 -25.14 2.87
N GLY A 276 17.67 -24.07 3.62
CA GLY A 276 17.58 -22.72 3.06
C GLY A 276 18.63 -21.74 3.56
N THR A 277 18.86 -20.73 2.74
CA THR A 277 19.69 -19.57 3.03
C THR A 277 18.82 -18.48 3.65
N VAL A 278 19.17 -18.00 4.84
CA VAL A 278 18.41 -16.91 5.50
C VAL A 278 18.72 -15.59 4.81
N ILE A 279 17.68 -14.85 4.44
CA ILE A 279 17.78 -13.60 3.70
C ILE A 279 17.65 -12.40 4.62
N MET A 280 16.52 -12.28 5.31
CA MET A 280 16.20 -11.19 6.24
C MET A 280 15.11 -11.60 7.21
N GLY A 281 14.98 -10.90 8.30
CA GLY A 281 13.90 -11.15 9.24
C GLY A 281 14.04 -10.43 10.57
N HIS A 282 13.20 -10.87 11.50
CA HIS A 282 13.19 -10.46 12.90
C HIS A 282 13.28 -11.69 13.80
N GLY A 283 14.09 -11.61 14.84
CA GLY A 283 14.26 -12.67 15.85
C GLY A 283 15.69 -12.77 16.39
N ALA A 284 15.90 -13.56 17.44
CA ALA A 284 17.21 -13.72 18.06
C ALA A 284 18.19 -14.52 17.20
N GLN A 285 17.68 -15.50 16.50
CA GLN A 285 18.49 -16.41 15.67
C GLN A 285 17.89 -16.54 14.27
N ALA A 286 18.73 -16.29 13.30
CA ALA A 286 18.35 -16.26 11.89
C ALA A 286 18.02 -17.63 11.28
N HIS A 287 17.86 -18.68 12.04
CA HIS A 287 17.70 -20.04 11.51
C HIS A 287 16.79 -20.94 12.33
N MET A 288 16.10 -20.44 13.34
CA MET A 288 15.29 -21.26 14.21
C MET A 288 13.82 -20.85 14.22
N ASN A 289 12.95 -21.83 14.31
CA ASN A 289 11.53 -21.67 14.54
C ASN A 289 11.28 -21.28 15.99
N HIS A 290 11.74 -20.09 16.39
CA HIS A 290 11.42 -19.55 17.72
C HIS A 290 10.10 -18.79 17.63
N ASN A 291 9.23 -19.00 18.60
CA ASN A 291 7.97 -18.27 18.70
C ASN A 291 8.26 -16.77 18.57
N GLY A 292 7.56 -16.12 17.63
CA GLY A 292 7.73 -14.70 17.35
C GLY A 292 8.81 -14.35 16.33
N SER A 293 9.57 -15.29 15.79
CA SER A 293 10.44 -15.01 14.66
C SER A 293 9.65 -15.01 13.33
N VAL A 294 10.02 -14.10 12.44
CA VAL A 294 9.54 -14.03 11.05
C VAL A 294 10.73 -13.77 10.14
N PHE A 295 10.96 -14.61 9.16
CA PHE A 295 12.09 -14.44 8.25
C PHE A 295 11.84 -15.04 6.87
N LEU A 296 12.54 -14.50 5.87
CA LEU A 296 12.60 -15.05 4.53
C LEU A 296 13.85 -15.89 4.32
N CYS A 297 13.70 -16.98 3.61
CA CYS A 297 14.76 -17.86 3.20
C CYS A 297 14.69 -18.19 1.70
N ALA A 298 15.85 -18.57 1.16
CA ALA A 298 15.99 -19.13 -0.18
C ALA A 298 16.37 -20.60 -0.12
N LYS A 299 15.63 -21.47 -0.81
CA LYS A 299 16.01 -22.89 -0.97
C LYS A 299 17.09 -23.06 -2.03
N PRO A 300 17.91 -24.14 -1.96
CA PRO A 300 18.92 -24.40 -2.98
C PRO A 300 18.38 -24.53 -4.41
N ASN A 301 17.10 -24.86 -4.55
CA ASN A 301 16.41 -24.93 -5.84
C ASN A 301 15.92 -23.57 -6.34
N GLY A 302 16.28 -22.48 -5.66
CA GLY A 302 15.89 -21.13 -6.05
C GLY A 302 14.50 -20.69 -5.58
N LYS A 303 13.80 -21.48 -4.79
CA LYS A 303 12.48 -21.06 -4.26
C LYS A 303 12.63 -20.23 -3.00
N LEU A 304 11.84 -19.15 -2.92
CA LEU A 304 11.62 -18.41 -1.69
C LEU A 304 10.70 -19.19 -0.75
N TYR A 305 10.97 -19.11 0.54
CA TYR A 305 10.03 -19.56 1.54
C TYR A 305 9.99 -18.64 2.76
N LEU A 306 8.85 -18.61 3.41
CA LEU A 306 8.63 -17.92 4.67
C LEU A 306 8.90 -18.87 5.83
N GLY A 307 9.74 -18.43 6.77
CA GLY A 307 10.03 -19.13 8.01
C GLY A 307 9.62 -18.33 9.21
N GLY A 308 9.47 -19.02 10.34
CA GLY A 308 9.12 -18.38 11.62
C GLY A 308 8.81 -19.39 12.70
N GLY A 309 8.59 -18.90 13.91
CA GLY A 309 8.27 -19.72 15.08
C GLY A 309 6.83 -20.26 15.13
N GLU A 310 6.00 -19.90 14.17
CA GLU A 310 4.59 -20.26 14.18
C GLU A 310 4.27 -21.31 13.11
N ASN A 311 3.40 -22.26 13.44
CA ASN A 311 3.09 -23.39 12.57
C ASN A 311 2.60 -23.01 11.18
N ASN A 312 1.89 -21.87 11.06
CA ASN A 312 1.28 -21.46 9.79
C ASN A 312 2.29 -20.85 8.81
N ILE A 313 3.40 -20.28 9.31
CA ILE A 313 4.43 -19.63 8.50
C ILE A 313 5.67 -20.49 8.33
N THR A 314 5.86 -21.49 9.20
CA THR A 314 7.06 -22.33 9.20
C THR A 314 7.19 -23.12 7.88
N GLY A 315 8.25 -22.82 7.14
CA GLY A 315 8.61 -23.56 5.93
C GLY A 315 7.65 -23.43 4.76
N ARG A 316 6.83 -22.36 4.73
CA ARG A 316 5.84 -22.14 3.66
C ARG A 316 6.54 -21.71 2.37
N ASP A 317 6.41 -22.53 1.33
CA ASP A 317 6.94 -22.21 0.00
C ASP A 317 6.13 -21.08 -0.62
N LEU A 318 6.81 -20.04 -1.07
CA LEU A 318 6.25 -18.94 -1.84
C LEU A 318 6.41 -19.23 -3.33
N ASN A 319 5.44 -18.83 -4.14
CA ASN A 319 5.51 -19.03 -5.58
C ASN A 319 6.41 -17.99 -6.26
N ALA A 320 7.70 -17.99 -5.88
CA ALA A 320 8.68 -17.08 -6.42
C ALA A 320 10.05 -17.74 -6.57
N ASP A 321 10.70 -17.41 -7.67
CA ASP A 321 12.05 -17.86 -7.98
C ASP A 321 13.08 -16.77 -7.67
N ILE A 322 14.22 -17.20 -7.16
CA ILE A 322 15.42 -16.40 -6.98
C ILE A 322 16.38 -16.71 -8.12
N THR A 323 16.92 -15.66 -8.71
CA THR A 323 17.98 -15.73 -9.69
C THR A 323 19.27 -15.22 -9.07
N ILE A 324 20.35 -15.98 -9.12
CA ILE A 324 21.68 -15.52 -8.70
C ILE A 324 22.18 -14.39 -9.61
N ASP A 325 23.06 -13.55 -9.09
CA ASP A 325 23.61 -12.38 -9.79
C ASP A 325 22.55 -11.38 -10.30
N THR A 326 21.38 -11.40 -9.65
CA THR A 326 20.25 -10.50 -10.00
C THR A 326 19.74 -9.81 -8.74
N TRP A 327 19.60 -8.49 -8.79
CA TRP A 327 19.01 -7.73 -7.73
C TRP A 327 17.50 -7.97 -7.63
N MET A 328 17.02 -8.16 -6.40
CA MET A 328 15.60 -8.31 -6.07
C MET A 328 15.28 -7.48 -4.84
N TYR A 329 14.16 -6.80 -4.87
CA TYR A 329 13.63 -6.11 -3.69
C TYR A 329 12.65 -7.01 -2.96
N LEU A 330 12.96 -7.34 -1.71
CA LEU A 330 12.14 -8.22 -0.89
C LEU A 330 11.55 -7.46 0.28
N THR A 331 10.28 -7.70 0.57
CA THR A 331 9.56 -7.07 1.67
C THR A 331 8.80 -8.10 2.50
N ILE A 332 8.86 -7.96 3.82
CA ILE A 332 7.99 -8.63 4.79
C ILE A 332 7.11 -7.56 5.44
N VAL A 333 5.81 -7.76 5.40
CA VAL A 333 4.82 -6.96 6.13
C VAL A 333 4.20 -7.84 7.21
N TYR A 334 4.39 -7.51 8.47
CA TYR A 334 3.64 -8.08 9.58
C TYR A 334 2.52 -7.13 9.98
N ASP A 335 1.29 -7.57 9.85
CA ASP A 335 0.11 -6.85 10.29
C ASP A 335 -0.45 -7.52 11.55
N ASN A 336 -0.30 -6.83 12.67
CA ASN A 336 -0.75 -7.31 13.96
C ASN A 336 -2.27 -7.32 14.07
N ASP A 337 -2.95 -6.35 13.49
CA ASP A 337 -4.40 -6.21 13.58
C ASP A 337 -5.09 -7.23 12.69
N ALA A 338 -4.59 -7.42 11.46
CA ALA A 338 -5.03 -8.48 10.57
C ALA A 338 -4.52 -9.87 10.98
N GLN A 339 -3.54 -9.96 11.89
CA GLN A 339 -2.89 -11.20 12.31
C GLN A 339 -2.31 -11.97 11.10
N SER A 340 -1.60 -11.27 10.22
CA SER A 340 -1.10 -11.81 8.97
C SER A 340 0.35 -11.42 8.70
N VAL A 341 0.99 -12.21 7.86
CA VAL A 341 2.30 -11.89 7.27
C VAL A 341 2.18 -11.89 5.77
N SER A 342 2.50 -10.77 5.14
CA SER A 342 2.55 -10.65 3.69
C SER A 342 3.98 -10.55 3.20
N VAL A 343 4.27 -11.21 2.09
CA VAL A 343 5.59 -11.18 1.44
C VAL A 343 5.46 -10.62 0.04
N TYR A 344 6.40 -9.75 -0.31
CA TYR A 344 6.46 -9.10 -1.61
C TYR A 344 7.84 -9.32 -2.25
N LYS A 345 7.86 -9.37 -3.56
CA LYS A 345 9.07 -9.32 -4.39
C LYS A 345 8.89 -8.25 -5.45
N ASP A 346 9.89 -7.35 -5.56
CA ASP A 346 9.91 -6.26 -6.53
C ASP A 346 8.64 -5.38 -6.49
N GLY A 347 8.16 -5.09 -5.25
CA GLY A 347 6.95 -4.32 -4.98
C GLY A 347 5.63 -5.09 -5.12
N MET A 348 5.66 -6.34 -5.58
CA MET A 348 4.49 -7.15 -5.87
C MET A 348 4.25 -8.20 -4.80
N ILE A 349 2.97 -8.35 -4.39
CA ILE A 349 2.60 -9.37 -3.41
C ILE A 349 2.81 -10.77 -3.97
N LEU A 350 3.47 -11.61 -3.18
CA LEU A 350 3.60 -13.04 -3.46
C LEU A 350 2.52 -13.83 -2.75
N GLU A 351 2.37 -13.57 -1.46
CA GLU A 351 1.41 -14.27 -0.61
C GLU A 351 1.12 -13.50 0.67
N THR A 352 -0.11 -13.62 1.18
CA THR A 352 -0.50 -13.25 2.55
C THR A 352 -0.86 -14.52 3.33
N VAL A 353 -0.25 -14.69 4.49
CA VAL A 353 -0.49 -15.83 5.37
C VAL A 353 -1.25 -15.36 6.61
N GLU A 354 -2.48 -15.82 6.74
CA GLU A 354 -3.28 -15.63 7.94
C GLU A 354 -2.77 -16.52 9.08
N MET A 355 -2.51 -15.91 10.23
CA MET A 355 -1.97 -16.64 11.39
C MET A 355 -3.03 -16.98 12.43
N GLY A 356 -4.11 -16.19 12.48
CA GLY A 356 -5.21 -16.37 13.43
C GLY A 356 -4.87 -15.97 14.88
N HIS A 357 -3.71 -15.40 15.10
CA HIS A 357 -3.28 -14.84 16.39
C HIS A 357 -2.12 -13.86 16.18
N GLN A 358 -1.87 -13.02 17.17
CA GLN A 358 -0.75 -12.08 17.16
C GLN A 358 0.56 -12.80 17.48
N LEU A 359 1.63 -12.43 16.76
CA LEU A 359 2.97 -12.94 17.07
C LEU A 359 3.47 -12.37 18.40
N ASN A 360 4.10 -13.22 19.20
CA ASN A 360 4.90 -12.77 20.32
C ASN A 360 6.34 -12.48 19.86
N LEU A 361 6.54 -11.32 19.26
CA LEU A 361 7.79 -10.91 18.61
C LEU A 361 9.02 -10.85 19.55
N PHE A 362 8.86 -11.11 20.84
CA PHE A 362 9.88 -10.91 21.87
C PHE A 362 10.18 -12.14 22.71
N ASN A 363 9.80 -13.31 22.24
CA ASN A 363 10.04 -14.52 23.00
C ASN A 363 11.55 -14.86 23.12
N ASP A 364 12.38 -14.22 22.30
CA ASP A 364 13.83 -14.41 22.29
C ASP A 364 14.57 -13.09 22.54
N ASP A 365 15.62 -13.14 23.32
CA ASP A 365 16.46 -12.01 23.66
C ASP A 365 17.90 -12.20 23.12
N PRO A 366 18.42 -11.26 22.33
CA PRO A 366 17.80 -10.06 21.78
C PRO A 366 17.03 -10.35 20.47
N ALA A 367 15.77 -9.90 20.38
CA ALA A 367 15.04 -9.92 19.15
C ALA A 367 15.42 -8.68 18.31
N ILE A 368 16.07 -8.89 17.18
CA ILE A 368 16.60 -7.83 16.31
C ILE A 368 16.14 -8.03 14.88
N PHE A 369 16.14 -6.94 14.11
CA PHE A 369 16.06 -7.01 12.66
C PHE A 369 17.42 -7.28 12.06
N TYR A 370 17.46 -8.06 10.98
CA TYR A 370 18.71 -8.45 10.32
C TYR A 370 18.53 -8.69 8.82
N VAL A 371 19.65 -8.56 8.09
CA VAL A 371 19.80 -8.99 6.69
C VAL A 371 21.00 -9.89 6.59
N GLY A 372 20.87 -11.01 5.86
CA GLY A 372 21.84 -12.09 5.83
C GLY A 372 21.63 -13.06 6.98
N GLY A 373 22.57 -13.96 7.15
CA GLY A 373 22.54 -14.99 8.19
C GLY A 373 23.11 -16.30 7.70
N VAL A 374 22.50 -17.41 8.16
CA VAL A 374 22.98 -18.76 7.82
C VAL A 374 23.03 -18.96 6.31
N MET A 375 24.20 -19.36 5.80
CA MET A 375 24.46 -19.69 4.39
C MET A 375 24.26 -18.53 3.40
N PHE A 376 23.97 -17.33 3.84
CA PHE A 376 23.88 -16.19 2.92
C PHE A 376 25.25 -15.87 2.34
N SER A 377 25.28 -15.63 1.04
CA SER A 377 26.43 -15.15 0.28
C SER A 377 25.94 -14.24 -0.82
N GLY A 378 26.27 -12.96 -0.75
CA GLY A 378 25.79 -12.00 -1.71
C GLY A 378 25.94 -10.56 -1.25
N MET A 379 25.10 -9.72 -1.80
CA MET A 379 25.06 -8.29 -1.47
C MET A 379 23.67 -7.89 -1.00
N CYS A 380 23.60 -6.82 -0.22
CA CYS A 380 22.35 -6.17 0.11
C CYS A 380 22.50 -4.64 0.04
N ASP A 381 21.38 -3.96 -0.17
CA ASP A 381 21.31 -2.51 -0.26
C ASP A 381 19.96 -1.99 0.25
N GLU A 382 19.93 -0.72 0.62
CA GLU A 382 18.72 0.02 0.98
C GLU A 382 17.81 -0.72 1.99
N PHE A 383 18.34 -1.07 3.17
CA PHE A 383 17.47 -1.60 4.21
C PHE A 383 16.52 -0.51 4.74
N GLN A 384 15.24 -0.86 4.77
CA GLN A 384 14.15 0.03 5.17
C GLN A 384 13.33 -0.62 6.29
N TYR A 385 12.96 0.20 7.27
CA TYR A 385 12.05 -0.22 8.32
C TYR A 385 10.93 0.80 8.51
N PHE A 386 9.71 0.28 8.50
CA PHE A 386 8.49 1.04 8.79
C PHE A 386 7.85 0.48 10.05
N ASN A 387 7.45 1.36 10.96
CA ASN A 387 6.84 0.98 12.25
C ASN A 387 5.33 0.68 12.13
N LYS A 388 4.89 0.28 10.95
CA LYS A 388 3.50 -0.11 10.62
C LYS A 388 3.48 -1.19 9.54
N ALA A 389 2.35 -1.85 9.40
CA ALA A 389 2.06 -2.65 8.22
C ALA A 389 1.80 -1.70 7.04
N LEU A 390 2.59 -1.80 5.98
CA LEU A 390 2.36 -1.08 4.74
C LEU A 390 1.26 -1.77 3.92
N THR A 391 0.47 -0.96 3.24
CA THR A 391 -0.44 -1.45 2.19
C THR A 391 0.36 -1.91 0.96
N SER A 392 -0.27 -2.64 0.05
CA SER A 392 0.39 -3.04 -1.20
C SER A 392 0.85 -1.83 -2.02
N ASP A 393 0.08 -0.75 -2.00
CA ASP A 393 0.42 0.50 -2.69
C ASP A 393 1.63 1.18 -2.04
N ASP A 394 1.69 1.21 -0.70
CA ASP A 394 2.85 1.74 0.02
C ASP A 394 4.10 0.89 -0.26
N VAL A 395 3.99 -0.44 -0.33
CA VAL A 395 5.11 -1.32 -0.67
C VAL A 395 5.62 -1.07 -2.08
N LEU A 396 4.72 -0.89 -3.05
CA LEU A 396 5.10 -0.54 -4.42
C LEU A 396 5.74 0.85 -4.48
N THR A 397 5.24 1.80 -3.70
CA THR A 397 5.85 3.13 -3.58
C THR A 397 7.24 3.03 -2.94
N ALA A 398 7.40 2.25 -1.85
CA ALA A 398 8.68 2.04 -1.18
C ALA A 398 9.74 1.37 -2.07
N TYR A 399 9.31 0.48 -2.97
CA TYR A 399 10.18 -0.12 -3.98
C TYR A 399 10.80 0.93 -4.91
N ASN A 400 10.06 1.99 -5.24
CA ASN A 400 10.54 3.08 -6.10
C ASN A 400 11.31 4.15 -5.30
N ASP A 401 10.74 4.66 -4.22
CA ASP A 401 11.36 5.60 -3.27
C ASP A 401 10.63 5.53 -1.93
N PRO A 402 11.28 5.09 -0.85
CA PRO A 402 10.65 4.99 0.46
C PRO A 402 10.38 6.34 1.13
N LYS A 403 11.02 7.41 0.65
CA LYS A 403 10.95 8.72 1.29
C LYS A 403 9.55 9.31 1.19
N GLY A 404 9.06 9.82 2.30
CA GLY A 404 7.72 10.42 2.38
C GLY A 404 6.59 9.43 2.70
N ILE A 405 6.88 8.13 2.76
CA ILE A 405 5.91 7.14 3.22
C ILE A 405 5.79 7.23 4.75
N ASP A 406 4.55 7.34 5.23
CA ASP A 406 4.28 7.38 6.65
C ASP A 406 4.77 6.08 7.34
N GLY A 407 5.38 6.24 8.51
CA GLY A 407 5.94 5.13 9.28
C GLY A 407 7.37 4.75 8.94
N LEU A 408 8.00 5.32 7.92
CA LEU A 408 9.43 5.13 7.68
C LEU A 408 10.23 5.71 8.83
N THR A 409 10.95 4.87 9.56
CA THR A 409 11.74 5.25 10.75
C THR A 409 13.21 4.87 10.64
N ALA A 410 13.56 4.01 9.69
CA ALA A 410 14.96 3.74 9.38
C ALA A 410 15.16 3.45 7.88
N LEU A 411 16.21 4.06 7.34
CA LEU A 411 16.69 3.88 5.97
C LEU A 411 18.22 3.82 5.99
N TYR A 412 18.79 2.72 5.54
CA TYR A 412 20.22 2.49 5.42
C TYR A 412 20.56 2.28 3.94
N ASP A 413 21.02 3.33 3.27
CA ASP A 413 21.37 3.32 1.85
C ASP A 413 22.81 2.90 1.55
N PHE A 414 23.62 2.70 2.59
CA PHE A 414 25.05 2.33 2.55
C PHE A 414 25.97 3.22 1.68
N ASN A 415 25.44 4.25 1.03
CA ASN A 415 26.16 5.09 0.07
C ASN A 415 27.25 5.96 0.69
N SER A 416 27.10 6.31 1.98
CA SER A 416 28.06 7.15 2.71
C SER A 416 29.29 6.40 3.23
N ILE A 417 29.40 5.09 3.01
CA ILE A 417 30.45 4.24 3.57
C ILE A 417 31.63 4.17 2.61
N ALA A 418 32.86 4.34 3.14
CA ALA A 418 34.06 4.18 2.34
C ALA A 418 34.24 2.71 1.94
N GLU A 419 34.65 2.46 0.70
CA GLU A 419 34.90 1.11 0.19
C GLU A 419 35.93 0.38 1.07
N GLY A 420 35.65 -0.88 1.35
CA GLY A 420 36.51 -1.75 2.16
C GLY A 420 36.47 -1.49 3.65
N THR A 421 35.57 -0.65 4.14
CA THR A 421 35.39 -0.44 5.59
C THR A 421 34.43 -1.46 6.19
N THR A 422 34.73 -1.86 7.42
CA THR A 422 33.80 -2.59 8.30
C THR A 422 33.39 -1.64 9.42
N GLY A 423 32.12 -1.57 9.76
CA GLY A 423 31.72 -0.64 10.81
C GLY A 423 30.21 -0.48 10.96
N GLN A 424 29.83 0.55 11.68
CA GLN A 424 28.45 0.92 11.91
C GLN A 424 27.90 1.70 10.71
N PHE A 425 26.68 1.41 10.36
CA PHE A 425 25.94 2.12 9.31
C PHE A 425 25.09 3.23 9.93
N GLU A 426 24.85 4.27 9.16
CA GLU A 426 24.08 5.42 9.61
C GLU A 426 22.64 5.35 9.09
N ASN A 427 21.68 5.52 10.01
CA ASN A 427 20.29 5.75 9.63
C ASN A 427 20.16 7.13 8.97
N LYS A 428 19.47 7.20 7.84
CA LYS A 428 19.30 8.42 7.02
C LYS A 428 17.98 9.16 7.30
N ILE A 429 17.19 8.68 8.28
CA ILE A 429 15.93 9.30 8.70
C ILE A 429 16.14 10.11 9.99
#